data_fed1c822689f780d71530696376ae9f7
#
_entry.id   fed1c822689f780d71530696376ae9f7
#
_cell.length_a   1.000
_cell.length_b   1.000
_cell.length_c   1.000
_cell.angle_alpha   90.00
_cell.angle_beta   90.00
_cell.angle_gamma   90.00
#
_symmetry.space_group_name_H-M   'P 1'
#
loop_
_entity.id
_entity.type
_entity.pdbx_description
1 polymer ?
#
loop_
_entity_poly.entity_id
_entity_poly.type
_entity_poly.pdbx_seq_one_letter_code
_entity_poly.pdbx_strand_id
1 'polypeptide(L)'
;MNPTSTNERKVIITGIGGQGIVFLTRLFSQTALDLGLGVVVSETHGMSQRGGSVISHLKINGSDAPLIQRGSADVMIAMDPGEAMQNLDFMRRGGTVFVNSAEGLHESLAPHLERLDIRVLNHPATATAVELGSPAAANIVLAGFVAAFFILGLPYENMIQTLKQISKKGSE
;
A
#
# COMPACT_ATOMS: atom_id res chain seq x y z
N MET A 1 7.63 29.86 16.91
CA MET A 1 6.54 28.88 16.61
C MET A 1 7.11 27.86 15.63
N ASN A 2 7.44 26.67 16.10
CA ASN A 2 7.86 25.59 15.20
C ASN A 2 6.64 25.14 14.40
N PRO A 3 6.69 25.08 13.06
CA PRO A 3 5.68 24.41 12.30
C PRO A 3 5.74 22.93 12.68
N THR A 4 4.62 22.43 13.15
CA THR A 4 4.31 21.03 13.39
C THR A 4 5.01 20.16 12.36
N SER A 5 5.80 19.21 12.82
CA SER A 5 6.34 18.15 11.98
C SER A 5 5.15 17.46 11.30
N THR A 6 4.88 17.86 10.07
CA THR A 6 3.93 17.17 9.21
C THR A 6 4.45 15.75 9.06
N ASN A 7 3.74 14.82 9.65
CA ASN A 7 4.12 13.40 9.62
C ASN A 7 3.79 12.86 8.21
N GLU A 8 4.53 13.37 7.21
CA GLU A 8 4.37 12.96 5.81
C GLU A 8 4.60 11.45 5.70
N ARG A 9 3.74 10.78 4.95
CA ARG A 9 3.89 9.38 4.57
C ARG A 9 3.79 9.25 3.06
N LYS A 10 4.83 8.66 2.47
CA LYS A 10 4.92 8.34 1.04
C LYS A 10 4.74 6.85 0.86
N VAL A 11 3.65 6.48 0.24
CA VAL A 11 3.22 5.09 0.12
C VAL A 11 3.14 4.69 -1.35
N ILE A 12 3.84 3.64 -1.74
CA ILE A 12 3.67 2.96 -3.02
C ILE A 12 2.72 1.78 -2.83
N ILE A 13 1.66 1.71 -3.62
CA ILE A 13 0.77 0.56 -3.66
C ILE A 13 0.89 -0.06 -5.04
N THR A 14 1.29 -1.32 -5.13
CA THR A 14 1.59 -1.96 -6.41
C THR A 14 1.03 -3.38 -6.51
N GLY A 15 0.80 -3.81 -7.72
CA GLY A 15 0.29 -5.14 -8.05
C GLY A 15 -0.08 -5.26 -9.52
N ILE A 16 -0.73 -6.36 -9.85
CA ILE A 16 -1.21 -6.65 -11.20
C ILE A 16 -2.65 -6.15 -11.34
N GLY A 17 -3.02 -5.66 -12.51
CA GLY A 17 -4.37 -5.22 -12.82
C GLY A 17 -5.42 -6.30 -12.49
N GLY A 18 -6.44 -5.92 -11.72
CA GLY A 18 -7.46 -6.82 -11.19
C GLY A 18 -7.26 -7.23 -9.72
N GLN A 19 -6.11 -6.97 -9.11
CA GLN A 19 -5.85 -7.29 -7.70
C GLN A 19 -6.39 -6.23 -6.70
N GLY A 20 -7.08 -5.21 -7.19
CA GLY A 20 -7.72 -4.20 -6.35
C GLY A 20 -6.80 -3.11 -5.81
N ILE A 21 -5.75 -2.75 -6.55
CA ILE A 21 -4.81 -1.67 -6.19
C ILE A 21 -5.54 -0.34 -6.03
N VAL A 22 -6.39 0.02 -6.98
CA VAL A 22 -7.21 1.24 -6.93
C VAL A 22 -8.11 1.26 -5.70
N PHE A 23 -8.68 0.11 -5.33
CA PHE A 23 -9.50 -0.02 -4.13
C PHE A 23 -8.67 0.22 -2.85
N LEU A 24 -7.46 -0.37 -2.74
CA LEU A 24 -6.56 -0.13 -1.62
C LEU A 24 -6.20 1.35 -1.49
N THR A 25 -5.83 1.97 -2.61
CA THR A 25 -5.50 3.39 -2.67
C THR A 25 -6.68 4.23 -2.18
N ARG A 26 -7.89 3.93 -2.64
CA ARG A 26 -9.11 4.61 -2.22
C ARG A 26 -9.39 4.41 -0.73
N LEU A 27 -9.21 3.21 -0.19
CA LEU A 27 -9.43 2.91 1.22
C LEU A 27 -8.51 3.75 2.11
N PHE A 28 -7.19 3.72 1.85
CA PHE A 28 -6.23 4.48 2.65
C PHE A 28 -6.37 5.99 2.48
N SER A 29 -6.58 6.47 1.25
CA SER A 29 -6.75 7.90 0.98
C SER A 29 -8.02 8.46 1.61
N GLN A 30 -9.15 7.76 1.48
CA GLN A 30 -10.40 8.19 2.08
C GLN A 30 -10.34 8.17 3.61
N THR A 31 -9.71 7.13 4.20
CA THR A 31 -9.50 7.10 5.66
C THR A 31 -8.67 8.30 6.13
N ALA A 32 -7.63 8.66 5.40
CA ALA A 32 -6.82 9.83 5.72
C ALA A 32 -7.63 11.14 5.61
N LEU A 33 -8.43 11.29 4.54
CA LEU A 33 -9.32 12.45 4.35
C LEU A 33 -10.36 12.57 5.46
N ASP A 34 -10.97 11.45 5.87
CA ASP A 34 -11.97 11.41 6.96
C ASP A 34 -11.36 11.83 8.31
N LEU A 35 -10.04 11.69 8.45
CA LEU A 35 -9.26 12.18 9.61
C LEU A 35 -8.79 13.64 9.46
N GLY A 36 -9.14 14.31 8.37
CA GLY A 36 -8.74 15.69 8.09
C GLY A 36 -7.29 15.83 7.62
N LEU A 37 -6.65 14.74 7.17
CA LEU A 37 -5.28 14.76 6.66
C LEU A 37 -5.26 15.15 5.18
N GLY A 38 -4.21 15.86 4.74
CA GLY A 38 -3.97 16.15 3.33
C GLY A 38 -3.62 14.87 2.57
N VAL A 39 -4.16 14.70 1.35
CA VAL A 39 -3.92 13.51 0.52
C VAL A 39 -3.66 13.91 -0.92
N VAL A 40 -2.61 13.34 -1.51
CA VAL A 40 -2.33 13.43 -2.95
C VAL A 40 -2.17 12.01 -3.49
N VAL A 41 -2.89 11.69 -4.57
CA VAL A 41 -2.86 10.38 -5.24
C VAL A 41 -2.53 10.55 -6.71
N SER A 42 -1.67 9.69 -7.23
CA SER A 42 -1.42 9.51 -8.66
C SER A 42 -1.31 8.04 -8.99
N GLU A 43 -1.94 7.61 -10.05
CA GLU A 43 -1.91 6.23 -10.51
C GLU A 43 -1.24 6.12 -11.86
N THR A 44 -0.37 5.14 -12.02
CA THR A 44 0.27 4.78 -13.29
C THR A 44 -0.13 3.37 -13.65
N HIS A 45 -0.74 3.21 -14.80
CA HIS A 45 -1.12 1.90 -15.35
C HIS A 45 -0.14 1.54 -16.48
N GLY A 46 0.39 0.33 -16.46
CA GLY A 46 1.12 -0.22 -17.59
C GLY A 46 0.22 -0.33 -18.83
N MET A 47 0.81 -0.40 -20.02
CA MET A 47 0.12 -0.35 -21.32
C MET A 47 -0.87 -1.50 -21.57
N SER A 48 -1.02 -2.45 -20.67
CA SER A 48 -1.94 -3.57 -20.75
C SER A 48 -3.20 -3.32 -19.90
N GLN A 49 -4.36 -3.25 -20.52
CA GLN A 49 -5.64 -2.99 -19.83
C GLN A 49 -6.09 -4.14 -18.91
N ARG A 50 -5.50 -5.32 -19.02
CA ARG A 50 -5.73 -6.47 -18.13
C ARG A 50 -4.42 -7.21 -17.90
N GLY A 51 -4.06 -7.42 -16.62
CA GLY A 51 -2.84 -8.15 -16.23
C GLY A 51 -1.54 -7.35 -16.33
N GLY A 52 -1.59 -6.04 -16.57
CA GLY A 52 -0.43 -5.15 -16.52
C GLY A 52 -0.11 -4.67 -15.11
N SER A 53 1.12 -4.20 -14.90
CA SER A 53 1.57 -3.55 -13.66
C SER A 53 0.74 -2.31 -13.37
N VAL A 54 0.33 -2.15 -12.11
CA VAL A 54 -0.36 -0.97 -11.59
C VAL A 54 0.43 -0.44 -10.42
N ILE A 55 0.76 0.84 -10.45
CA ILE A 55 1.45 1.53 -9.36
C ILE A 55 0.62 2.75 -8.97
N SER A 56 0.30 2.84 -7.69
CA SER A 56 -0.33 4.01 -7.09
C SER A 56 0.65 4.70 -6.15
N HIS A 57 0.76 6.02 -6.29
CA HIS A 57 1.52 6.90 -5.43
C HIS A 57 0.55 7.61 -4.51
N LEU A 58 0.62 7.31 -3.21
CA LEU A 58 -0.21 7.92 -2.18
C LEU A 58 0.67 8.71 -1.23
N LYS A 59 0.41 10.01 -1.08
CA LYS A 59 1.03 10.86 -0.07
C LYS A 59 -0.01 11.32 0.94
N ILE A 60 0.31 11.16 2.21
CA ILE A 60 -0.51 11.64 3.33
C ILE A 60 0.28 12.75 4.01
N ASN A 61 -0.30 13.92 4.18
CA ASN A 61 0.33 15.14 4.71
C ASN A 61 1.61 15.55 3.96
N GLY A 62 1.69 15.22 2.68
CA GLY A 62 2.87 15.47 1.85
C GLY A 62 2.74 16.72 0.97
N SER A 63 3.79 16.94 0.18
CA SER A 63 3.81 17.97 -0.86
C SER A 63 2.81 17.69 -1.97
N ASP A 64 2.37 18.74 -2.68
CA ASP A 64 1.41 18.66 -3.79
C ASP A 64 1.93 17.93 -5.03
N ALA A 65 3.24 17.63 -5.10
CA ALA A 65 3.82 16.87 -6.21
C ALA A 65 3.24 15.44 -6.23
N PRO A 66 2.59 15.01 -7.32
CA PRO A 66 1.79 13.78 -7.31
C PRO A 66 2.65 12.50 -7.28
N LEU A 67 3.86 12.54 -7.84
CA LEU A 67 4.73 11.37 -7.90
C LEU A 67 5.67 11.28 -6.71
N ILE A 68 5.89 10.05 -6.25
CA ILE A 68 6.93 9.71 -5.27
C ILE A 68 8.21 9.42 -6.05
N GLN A 69 9.29 10.07 -5.68
CA GLN A 69 10.59 9.85 -6.29
C GLN A 69 11.17 8.51 -5.85
N ARG A 70 12.01 7.90 -6.70
CA ARG A 70 12.79 6.72 -6.33
C ARG A 70 13.65 7.01 -5.10
N GLY A 71 13.79 6.01 -4.23
CA GLY A 71 14.51 6.15 -2.97
C GLY A 71 13.83 7.00 -1.89
N SER A 72 12.53 7.34 -2.03
CA SER A 72 11.85 8.22 -1.08
C SER A 72 10.57 7.67 -0.45
N ALA A 73 10.08 6.51 -0.86
CA ALA A 73 8.90 5.90 -0.29
C ALA A 73 9.16 5.34 1.11
N ASP A 74 8.29 5.67 2.06
CA ASP A 74 8.34 5.15 3.43
C ASP A 74 7.81 3.73 3.52
N VAL A 75 6.74 3.46 2.78
CA VAL A 75 5.99 2.21 2.80
C VAL A 75 5.68 1.75 1.39
N MET A 76 5.80 0.45 1.15
CA MET A 76 5.25 -0.22 -0.02
C MET A 76 4.22 -1.24 0.42
N ILE A 77 3.09 -1.29 -0.30
CA ILE A 77 2.05 -2.31 -0.13
C ILE A 77 1.90 -3.01 -1.46
N ALA A 78 2.33 -4.27 -1.53
CA ALA A 78 2.38 -5.03 -2.76
C ALA A 78 1.43 -6.24 -2.72
N MET A 79 0.48 -6.26 -3.65
CA MET A 79 -0.40 -7.41 -3.84
C MET A 79 0.27 -8.59 -4.56
N ASP A 80 1.44 -8.36 -5.14
CA ASP A 80 2.23 -9.35 -5.86
C ASP A 80 3.72 -9.20 -5.54
N PRO A 81 4.46 -10.29 -5.21
CA PRO A 81 5.88 -10.20 -4.87
C PRO A 81 6.76 -9.81 -6.07
N GLY A 82 6.39 -10.17 -7.31
CA GLY A 82 7.10 -9.74 -8.52
C GLY A 82 7.00 -8.23 -8.72
N GLU A 83 5.82 -7.66 -8.51
CA GLU A 83 5.60 -6.22 -8.56
C GLU A 83 6.35 -5.49 -7.43
N ALA A 84 6.41 -6.08 -6.22
CA ALA A 84 7.23 -5.53 -5.15
C ALA A 84 8.71 -5.44 -5.55
N MET A 85 9.26 -6.50 -6.15
CA MET A 85 10.65 -6.54 -6.60
C MET A 85 10.95 -5.51 -7.70
N GLN A 86 10.04 -5.36 -8.68
CA GLN A 86 10.19 -4.39 -9.77
C GLN A 86 10.18 -2.94 -9.30
N ASN A 87 9.49 -2.66 -8.19
CA ASN A 87 9.29 -1.31 -7.67
C ASN A 87 10.10 -1.02 -6.40
N LEU A 88 11.01 -1.93 -6.01
CA LEU A 88 11.77 -1.82 -4.77
C LEU A 88 12.66 -0.57 -4.72
N ASP A 89 13.06 -0.05 -5.87
CA ASP A 89 13.87 1.17 -6.01
C ASP A 89 13.13 2.46 -5.60
N PHE A 90 11.80 2.43 -5.42
CA PHE A 90 11.08 3.53 -4.80
C PHE A 90 11.35 3.65 -3.30
N MET A 91 11.76 2.55 -2.64
CA MET A 91 11.91 2.52 -1.19
C MET A 91 13.09 3.34 -0.71
N ARG A 92 12.86 4.17 0.30
CA ARG A 92 13.94 4.83 1.02
C ARG A 92 14.67 3.86 1.95
N ARG A 93 15.86 4.24 2.38
CA ARG A 93 16.53 3.55 3.48
C ARG A 93 15.67 3.54 4.74
N GLY A 94 15.57 2.40 5.41
CA GLY A 94 14.73 2.21 6.61
C GLY A 94 13.23 2.13 6.30
N GLY A 95 12.84 1.94 5.04
CA GLY A 95 11.45 1.77 4.64
C GLY A 95 10.89 0.40 4.99
N THR A 96 9.58 0.23 4.83
CA THR A 96 8.88 -1.03 5.11
C THR A 96 8.07 -1.48 3.91
N VAL A 97 8.23 -2.74 3.52
CA VAL A 97 7.47 -3.40 2.46
C VAL A 97 6.49 -4.38 3.08
N PHE A 98 5.21 -4.23 2.78
CA PHE A 98 4.17 -5.22 3.03
C PHE A 98 3.89 -5.97 1.74
N VAL A 99 3.96 -7.28 1.77
CA VAL A 99 3.77 -8.09 0.56
C VAL A 99 2.81 -9.26 0.79
N ASN A 100 1.90 -9.44 -0.16
CA ASN A 100 1.01 -10.60 -0.23
C ASN A 100 1.81 -11.82 -0.71
N SER A 101 2.44 -12.51 0.22
CA SER A 101 3.25 -13.71 -0.03
C SER A 101 3.36 -14.52 1.25
N ALA A 102 3.42 -15.84 1.15
CA ALA A 102 3.76 -16.71 2.28
C ALA A 102 5.25 -16.67 2.62
N GLU A 103 6.11 -16.51 1.60
CA GLU A 103 7.56 -16.63 1.71
C GLU A 103 8.29 -15.28 1.75
N GLY A 104 7.57 -14.16 1.50
CA GLY A 104 8.15 -12.84 1.39
C GLY A 104 8.68 -12.55 -0.01
N LEU A 105 9.82 -11.87 -0.11
CA LEU A 105 10.54 -11.60 -1.35
C LEU A 105 11.62 -12.63 -1.59
N HIS A 106 12.04 -12.79 -2.86
CA HIS A 106 13.07 -13.75 -3.24
C HIS A 106 14.38 -13.51 -2.46
N GLU A 107 15.00 -14.59 -1.99
CA GLU A 107 16.20 -14.56 -1.14
C GLU A 107 17.41 -13.80 -1.75
N SER A 108 17.52 -13.77 -3.06
CA SER A 108 18.59 -13.02 -3.75
C SER A 108 18.56 -11.51 -3.46
N LEU A 109 17.45 -10.99 -2.94
CA LEU A 109 17.31 -9.58 -2.55
C LEU A 109 17.82 -9.29 -1.13
N ALA A 110 18.09 -10.32 -0.32
CA ALA A 110 18.49 -10.14 1.08
C ALA A 110 19.68 -9.16 1.24
N PRO A 111 20.78 -9.24 0.48
CA PRO A 111 21.90 -8.30 0.62
C PRO A 111 21.50 -6.85 0.29
N HIS A 112 20.56 -6.66 -0.64
CA HIS A 112 20.07 -5.33 -1.00
C HIS A 112 19.16 -4.74 0.08
N LEU A 113 18.25 -5.56 0.62
CA LEU A 113 17.33 -5.18 1.69
C LEU A 113 18.10 -4.82 2.97
N GLU A 114 19.09 -5.63 3.34
CA GLU A 114 19.96 -5.37 4.50
C GLU A 114 20.76 -4.08 4.33
N ARG A 115 21.38 -3.88 3.17
CA ARG A 115 22.14 -2.65 2.87
C ARG A 115 21.30 -1.39 3.01
N LEU A 116 20.04 -1.44 2.63
CA LEU A 116 19.09 -0.32 2.71
C LEU A 116 18.27 -0.32 4.00
N ASP A 117 18.49 -1.28 4.90
CA ASP A 117 17.70 -1.42 6.13
C ASP A 117 16.19 -1.46 5.86
N ILE A 118 15.79 -2.13 4.76
CA ILE A 118 14.39 -2.28 4.37
C ILE A 118 13.81 -3.49 5.10
N ARG A 119 12.72 -3.26 5.83
CA ARG A 119 11.98 -4.32 6.52
C ARG A 119 10.90 -4.88 5.60
N VAL A 120 10.89 -6.19 5.42
CA VAL A 120 9.83 -6.89 4.68
C VAL A 120 8.92 -7.60 5.65
N LEU A 121 7.62 -7.33 5.55
CA LEU A 121 6.55 -7.95 6.31
C LEU A 121 5.63 -8.65 5.31
N ASN A 122 5.57 -9.96 5.35
CA ASN A 122 4.77 -10.77 4.45
C ASN A 122 3.56 -11.39 5.15
N HIS A 123 2.48 -11.53 4.41
CA HIS A 123 1.28 -12.24 4.81
C HIS A 123 0.64 -12.87 3.58
N PRO A 124 0.23 -14.16 3.62
CA PRO A 124 -0.43 -14.83 2.49
C PRO A 124 -1.91 -14.40 2.38
N ALA A 125 -2.15 -13.12 2.09
CA ALA A 125 -3.48 -12.53 2.11
C ALA A 125 -4.46 -13.21 1.15
N THR A 126 -3.98 -13.70 0.01
CA THR A 126 -4.80 -14.48 -0.93
C THR A 126 -5.26 -15.81 -0.32
N ALA A 127 -4.36 -16.56 0.32
CA ALA A 127 -4.71 -17.82 0.97
C ALA A 127 -5.70 -17.58 2.13
N THR A 128 -5.43 -16.58 2.96
CA THR A 128 -6.34 -16.18 4.05
C THR A 128 -7.73 -15.79 3.52
N ALA A 129 -7.82 -15.05 2.43
CA ALA A 129 -9.10 -14.67 1.81
C ALA A 129 -9.88 -15.90 1.30
N VAL A 130 -9.19 -16.89 0.74
CA VAL A 130 -9.79 -18.16 0.31
C VAL A 130 -10.32 -18.94 1.52
N GLU A 131 -9.55 -19.07 2.60
CA GLU A 131 -9.96 -19.71 3.86
C GLU A 131 -11.19 -19.04 4.48
N LEU A 132 -11.31 -17.73 4.36
CA LEU A 132 -12.47 -16.96 4.82
C LEU A 132 -13.68 -17.03 3.85
N GLY A 133 -13.57 -17.81 2.76
CA GLY A 133 -14.64 -17.96 1.77
C GLY A 133 -14.86 -16.76 0.84
N SER A 134 -13.92 -15.82 0.80
CA SER A 134 -14.01 -14.61 -0.02
C SER A 134 -12.70 -14.32 -0.78
N PRO A 135 -12.36 -15.09 -1.83
CA PRO A 135 -11.11 -14.94 -2.56
C PRO A 135 -10.87 -13.53 -3.11
N ALA A 136 -11.96 -12.83 -3.47
CA ALA A 136 -11.91 -11.45 -3.97
C ALA A 136 -11.48 -10.43 -2.89
N ALA A 137 -11.46 -10.80 -1.61
CA ALA A 137 -11.13 -9.91 -0.50
C ALA A 137 -9.64 -9.91 -0.12
N ALA A 138 -8.76 -10.51 -0.93
CA ALA A 138 -7.32 -10.58 -0.63
C ALA A 138 -6.69 -9.21 -0.36
N ASN A 139 -7.10 -8.18 -1.10
CA ASN A 139 -6.66 -6.81 -0.88
C ASN A 139 -7.14 -6.24 0.47
N ILE A 140 -8.36 -6.56 0.91
CA ILE A 140 -8.89 -6.15 2.22
C ILE A 140 -8.12 -6.85 3.34
N VAL A 141 -7.79 -8.14 3.19
CA VAL A 141 -6.96 -8.88 4.14
C VAL A 141 -5.58 -8.22 4.27
N LEU A 142 -4.93 -7.88 3.14
CA LEU A 142 -3.65 -7.19 3.18
C LEU A 142 -3.77 -5.80 3.83
N ALA A 143 -4.84 -5.06 3.56
CA ALA A 143 -5.09 -3.76 4.22
C ALA A 143 -5.21 -3.90 5.74
N GLY A 144 -5.91 -4.92 6.21
CA GLY A 144 -6.01 -5.24 7.64
C GLY A 144 -4.66 -5.57 8.27
N PHE A 145 -3.83 -6.34 7.56
CA PHE A 145 -2.46 -6.64 8.00
C PHE A 145 -1.61 -5.37 8.12
N VAL A 146 -1.65 -4.47 7.12
CA VAL A 146 -0.95 -3.17 7.17
C VAL A 146 -1.45 -2.32 8.35
N ALA A 147 -2.77 -2.27 8.56
CA ALA A 147 -3.38 -1.48 9.62
C ALA A 147 -2.92 -1.90 11.02
N ALA A 148 -2.66 -3.19 11.24
CA ALA A 148 -2.19 -3.73 12.52
C ALA A 148 -0.85 -3.13 12.97
N PHE A 149 -0.05 -2.61 12.06
CA PHE A 149 1.24 -1.97 12.37
C PHE A 149 1.14 -0.46 12.61
N PHE A 150 -0.01 0.15 12.38
CA PHE A 150 -0.21 1.60 12.51
C PHE A 150 0.81 2.47 11.75
N ILE A 151 1.49 1.90 10.76
CA ILE A 151 2.63 2.54 10.08
C ILE A 151 2.24 3.76 9.26
N LEU A 152 0.99 3.81 8.79
CA LEU A 152 0.43 4.94 8.03
C LEU A 152 -0.15 6.03 8.94
N GLY A 153 -0.20 5.82 10.25
CA GLY A 153 -0.87 6.73 11.18
C GLY A 153 -2.40 6.74 11.06
N LEU A 154 -2.97 5.70 10.44
CA LEU A 154 -4.42 5.54 10.25
C LEU A 154 -4.95 4.53 11.26
N PRO A 155 -5.84 4.92 12.19
CA PRO A 155 -6.40 4.00 13.17
C PRO A 155 -7.26 2.92 12.50
N TYR A 156 -7.18 1.71 13.01
CA TYR A 156 -7.90 0.54 12.48
C TYR A 156 -9.41 0.76 12.42
N GLU A 157 -9.99 1.35 13.47
CA GLU A 157 -11.42 1.64 13.57
C GLU A 157 -11.90 2.58 12.46
N ASN A 158 -11.10 3.61 12.13
CA ASN A 158 -11.40 4.53 11.04
C ASN A 158 -11.35 3.82 9.69
N MET A 159 -10.38 2.94 9.48
CA MET A 159 -10.31 2.14 8.25
C MET A 159 -11.52 1.23 8.09
N ILE A 160 -12.00 0.58 9.16
CA ILE A 160 -13.22 -0.24 9.14
C ILE A 160 -14.45 0.61 8.80
N GLN A 161 -14.57 1.80 9.36
CA GLN A 161 -15.69 2.72 9.04
C GLN A 161 -15.67 3.12 7.57
N THR A 162 -14.51 3.54 7.07
CA THR A 162 -14.32 3.89 5.65
C THR A 162 -14.62 2.71 4.72
N LEU A 163 -14.15 1.51 5.08
CA LEU A 163 -14.42 0.29 4.31
C LEU A 163 -15.93 0.03 4.19
N LYS A 164 -16.69 0.14 5.28
CA LYS A 164 -18.15 -0.01 5.28
C LYS A 164 -18.84 1.03 4.40
N GLN A 165 -18.35 2.27 4.38
CA GLN A 165 -18.92 3.35 3.56
C GLN A 165 -18.66 3.10 2.06
N ILE A 166 -17.41 2.71 1.70
CA ILE A 166 -17.03 2.44 0.31
C ILE A 166 -17.82 1.24 -0.24
N SER A 167 -17.98 0.18 0.57
CA SER A 167 -18.70 -1.03 0.17
C SER A 167 -20.20 -0.78 -0.07
N LYS A 168 -20.83 0.10 0.70
CA LYS A 168 -22.23 0.47 0.50
C LYS A 168 -22.45 1.27 -0.80
N LYS A 169 -21.55 2.21 -1.12
CA LYS A 169 -21.64 3.01 -2.35
C LYS A 169 -21.35 2.24 -3.63
N GLY A 170 -20.73 1.08 -3.56
CA GLY A 170 -20.47 0.21 -4.70
C GLY A 170 -21.59 -0.80 -4.98
N SER A 171 -22.66 -0.80 -4.17
CA SER A 171 -23.82 -1.69 -4.29
C SER A 171 -25.07 -0.98 -4.84
N GLU A 172 -24.99 0.33 -5.12
CA GLU A 172 -25.98 1.15 -5.82
C GLU A 172 -25.59 1.32 -7.30
#